data_20f045a9d77cdbc884114bd264f20ac3
#
_entry.id   20f045a9d77cdbc884114bd264f20ac3
#
_cell.length_a   1.000
_cell.length_b   1.000
_cell.length_c   1.000
_cell.angle_alpha   90.00
_cell.angle_beta   90.00
_cell.angle_gamma   90.00
#
_symmetry.space_group_name_H-M   'P 1'
#
loop_
_entity.id
_entity.type
_entity.pdbx_description
1 polymer ?
#
loop_
_entity_poly.entity_id
_entity_poly.type
_entity_poly.pdbx_seq_one_letter_code
_entity_poly.pdbx_strand_id
1 'polypeptide(L)'
;MSTITKSIEVEAPLETVYNQWTQFEEFPHFMEGVEQVQQLDDQRTHWVTRVGGVRREFDAEIDIQEPDRRIAWSALTGPTQAGEVTFAPVDPLRTQITLTIDWDPQGVVESAGDKLGLVERRVQGDLERFREFIQ
;
A
#
# COMPACT_ATOMS: atom_id res chain seq x y z
N MET A 1 -17.11 -4.54 5.03
CA MET A 1 -15.72 -4.38 4.60
C MET A 1 -15.66 -3.78 3.21
N SER A 2 -14.75 -2.87 2.99
CA SER A 2 -14.61 -2.19 1.71
C SER A 2 -13.31 -2.61 1.03
N THR A 3 -13.36 -2.71 -0.30
CA THR A 3 -12.18 -3.09 -1.10
C THR A 3 -11.95 -2.02 -2.16
N ILE A 4 -10.73 -1.54 -2.26
CA ILE A 4 -10.32 -0.56 -3.25
C ILE A 4 -9.21 -1.17 -4.08
N THR A 5 -9.37 -1.13 -5.40
CA THR A 5 -8.37 -1.64 -6.34
C THR A 5 -8.01 -0.53 -7.33
N LYS A 6 -6.75 -0.22 -7.43
CA LYS A 6 -6.23 0.77 -8.37
C LYS A 6 -4.99 0.24 -9.06
N SER A 7 -4.79 0.63 -10.30
CA SER A 7 -3.64 0.21 -11.09
C SER A 7 -2.94 1.40 -11.69
N ILE A 8 -1.64 1.25 -11.90
CA ILE A 8 -0.84 2.26 -12.61
C ILE A 8 0.28 1.56 -13.39
N GLU A 9 0.68 2.16 -14.50
CA GLU A 9 1.80 1.68 -15.29
C GLU A 9 3.00 2.61 -15.05
N VAL A 10 4.15 2.03 -14.77
CA VAL A 10 5.38 2.80 -14.53
C VAL A 10 6.45 2.41 -15.53
N GLU A 11 7.30 3.38 -15.89
CA GLU A 11 8.39 3.16 -16.84
C GLU A 11 9.63 2.70 -16.10
N ALA A 12 9.57 1.47 -15.59
CA ALA A 12 10.70 0.83 -14.92
C ALA A 12 10.54 -0.69 -15.06
N PRO A 13 11.66 -1.41 -15.12
CA PRO A 13 11.63 -2.87 -15.23
C PRO A 13 10.98 -3.53 -14.01
N LEU A 14 10.35 -4.66 -14.23
CA LEU A 14 9.64 -5.41 -13.20
C LEU A 14 10.48 -5.63 -11.93
N GLU A 15 11.71 -6.06 -12.10
CA GLU A 15 12.60 -6.32 -10.97
C GLU A 15 12.87 -5.07 -10.15
N THR A 16 13.08 -3.95 -10.82
CA THR A 16 13.32 -2.66 -10.15
C THR A 16 12.11 -2.24 -9.34
N VAL A 17 10.91 -2.37 -9.91
CA VAL A 17 9.67 -1.99 -9.26
C VAL A 17 9.42 -2.88 -8.04
N TYR A 18 9.56 -4.18 -8.20
CA TYR A 18 9.37 -5.11 -7.09
C TYR A 18 10.35 -4.81 -5.96
N ASN A 19 11.64 -4.63 -6.28
CA ASN A 19 12.65 -4.38 -5.27
C ASN A 19 12.36 -3.10 -4.47
N GLN A 20 11.84 -2.07 -5.13
CA GLN A 20 11.49 -0.84 -4.43
C GLN A 20 10.31 -1.06 -3.47
N TRP A 21 9.33 -1.87 -3.85
CA TRP A 21 8.20 -2.17 -2.99
C TRP A 21 8.57 -3.02 -1.77
N THR A 22 9.73 -3.67 -1.77
CA THR A 22 10.20 -4.39 -0.58
C THR A 22 10.90 -3.47 0.41
N GLN A 23 11.16 -2.22 0.03
CA GLN A 23 11.77 -1.24 0.92
C GLN A 23 10.68 -0.53 1.72
N PHE A 24 10.07 -1.25 2.65
CA PHE A 24 8.91 -0.77 3.40
C PHE A 24 9.19 0.53 4.15
N GLU A 25 10.39 0.72 4.66
CA GLU A 25 10.75 1.91 5.43
C GLU A 25 10.83 3.17 4.58
N GLU A 26 10.78 3.03 3.27
CA GLU A 26 10.76 4.17 2.35
C GLU A 26 9.35 4.59 1.93
N PHE A 27 8.32 3.86 2.34
CA PHE A 27 6.94 4.17 1.98
C PHE A 27 6.52 5.61 2.28
N PRO A 28 6.98 6.26 3.36
CA PRO A 28 6.61 7.66 3.60
C PRO A 28 6.98 8.62 2.47
N HIS A 29 7.95 8.25 1.62
CA HIS A 29 8.38 9.11 0.52
C HIS A 29 7.32 9.25 -0.57
N PHE A 30 6.41 8.28 -0.71
CA PHE A 30 5.38 8.35 -1.74
C PHE A 30 3.98 8.03 -1.22
N MET A 31 3.84 7.54 0.01
CA MET A 31 2.53 7.28 0.60
C MET A 31 2.19 8.38 1.59
N GLU A 32 1.30 9.28 1.20
CA GLU A 32 0.96 10.46 1.98
C GLU A 32 0.43 10.14 3.37
N GLY A 33 -0.36 9.09 3.50
CA GLY A 33 -0.94 8.72 4.79
C GLY A 33 -0.01 7.95 5.71
N VAL A 34 1.19 7.62 5.26
CA VAL A 34 2.15 6.84 6.03
C VAL A 34 3.24 7.76 6.54
N GLU A 35 3.34 7.91 7.87
CA GLU A 35 4.38 8.73 8.47
C GLU A 35 5.68 7.95 8.65
N GLN A 36 5.56 6.66 9.01
CA GLN A 36 6.71 5.82 9.27
C GLN A 36 6.35 4.36 9.13
N VAL A 37 7.28 3.58 8.59
CA VAL A 37 7.21 2.12 8.61
C VAL A 37 8.55 1.64 9.13
N GLN A 38 8.51 0.73 10.10
CA GLN A 38 9.72 0.12 10.63
C GLN A 38 9.62 -1.39 10.45
N GLN A 39 10.60 -1.98 9.81
CA GLN A 39 10.63 -3.42 9.64
C GLN A 39 11.21 -4.06 10.91
N LEU A 40 10.39 -4.89 11.57
CA LEU A 40 10.77 -5.50 12.84
C LEU A 40 11.52 -6.81 12.64
N ASP A 41 11.10 -7.57 11.62
CA ASP A 41 11.77 -8.82 11.22
C ASP A 41 11.37 -9.13 9.78
N ASP A 42 11.70 -10.33 9.29
CA ASP A 42 11.45 -10.70 7.89
C ASP A 42 9.97 -10.65 7.49
N GLN A 43 9.07 -10.77 8.45
CA GLN A 43 7.64 -10.85 8.17
C GLN A 43 6.79 -9.81 8.87
N ARG A 44 7.37 -8.98 9.74
CA ARG A 44 6.60 -8.02 10.52
C ARG A 44 7.07 -6.61 10.32
N THR A 45 6.10 -5.70 10.27
CA THR A 45 6.35 -4.27 10.16
C THR A 45 5.50 -3.51 11.16
N HIS A 46 6.02 -2.38 11.62
CA HIS A 46 5.27 -1.47 12.47
C HIS A 46 4.98 -0.20 11.67
N TRP A 47 3.72 0.17 11.63
CA TRP A 47 3.26 1.30 10.83
C TRP A 47 2.74 2.43 11.68
N VAL A 48 3.08 3.65 11.30
CA VAL A 48 2.48 4.86 11.85
C VAL A 48 1.82 5.59 10.69
N THR A 49 0.51 5.76 10.77
CA THR A 49 -0.26 6.39 9.71
C THR A 49 -1.03 7.57 10.23
N ARG A 50 -1.29 8.53 9.35
CA ARG A 50 -2.16 9.67 9.65
C ARG A 50 -3.08 9.88 8.47
N VAL A 51 -4.37 9.60 8.69
CA VAL A 51 -5.39 9.70 7.66
C VAL A 51 -6.53 10.52 8.21
N GLY A 52 -6.89 11.60 7.52
CA GLY A 52 -7.97 12.47 7.97
C GLY A 52 -7.72 13.10 9.33
N GLY A 53 -6.46 13.38 9.67
CA GLY A 53 -6.08 13.96 10.94
C GLY A 53 -6.00 12.96 12.09
N VAL A 54 -6.27 11.69 11.85
CA VAL A 54 -6.22 10.64 12.88
C VAL A 54 -4.94 9.85 12.73
N ARG A 55 -4.11 9.88 13.78
CA ARG A 55 -2.86 9.12 13.82
C ARG A 55 -3.13 7.74 14.40
N ARG A 56 -2.62 6.72 13.74
CA ARG A 56 -2.77 5.33 14.19
C ARG A 56 -1.45 4.60 14.11
N GLU A 57 -1.25 3.66 15.01
CA GLU A 57 -0.10 2.77 14.99
C GLU A 57 -0.60 1.34 15.03
N PHE A 58 0.01 0.49 14.22
CA PHE A 58 -0.36 -0.92 14.20
C PHE A 58 0.80 -1.74 13.66
N ASP A 59 0.78 -3.03 13.98
CA ASP A 59 1.74 -3.97 13.43
C ASP A 59 1.06 -4.75 12.32
N ALA A 60 1.81 -5.04 11.27
CA ALA A 60 1.32 -5.80 10.13
C ALA A 60 2.26 -6.96 9.85
N GLU A 61 1.70 -8.04 9.32
CA GLU A 61 2.45 -9.21 8.91
C GLU A 61 2.47 -9.27 7.40
N ILE A 62 3.62 -9.62 6.84
CA ILE A 62 3.75 -9.87 5.41
C ILE A 62 3.35 -11.33 5.20
N ASP A 63 2.17 -11.52 4.61
CA ASP A 63 1.61 -12.86 4.42
C ASP A 63 2.18 -13.56 3.19
N ILE A 64 2.47 -12.79 2.13
CA ILE A 64 2.97 -13.32 0.87
C ILE A 64 4.03 -12.36 0.35
N GLN A 65 5.14 -12.93 -0.08
CA GLN A 65 6.19 -12.15 -0.74
C GLN A 65 6.78 -13.03 -1.85
N GLU A 66 6.18 -12.92 -3.04
CA GLU A 66 6.62 -13.66 -4.21
C GLU A 66 7.41 -12.72 -5.12
N PRO A 67 8.71 -12.95 -5.31
CA PRO A 67 9.57 -12.07 -6.11
C PRO A 67 9.00 -11.80 -7.49
N ASP A 68 8.96 -10.51 -7.86
CA ASP A 68 8.49 -10.01 -9.15
C ASP A 68 7.02 -10.34 -9.47
N ARG A 69 6.24 -10.76 -8.46
CA ARG A 69 4.83 -11.11 -8.66
C ARG A 69 3.89 -10.39 -7.72
N ARG A 70 4.06 -10.55 -6.41
CA ARG A 70 3.14 -9.92 -5.47
C ARG A 70 3.67 -9.87 -4.03
N ILE A 71 3.13 -8.93 -3.30
CA ILE A 71 3.37 -8.79 -1.87
C ILE A 71 2.00 -8.58 -1.23
N ALA A 72 1.69 -9.34 -0.19
CA ALA A 72 0.43 -9.19 0.54
C ALA A 72 0.73 -9.08 2.04
N TRP A 73 -0.06 -8.27 2.72
CA TRP A 73 0.10 -8.04 4.16
C TRP A 73 -1.25 -7.86 4.83
N SER A 74 -1.26 -8.05 6.15
CA SER A 74 -2.46 -7.85 6.94
C SER A 74 -2.09 -7.28 8.31
N ALA A 75 -2.97 -6.46 8.87
CA ALA A 75 -2.76 -5.87 10.17
C ALA A 75 -2.94 -6.94 11.27
N LEU A 76 -1.99 -6.98 12.20
CA LEU A 76 -2.04 -7.88 13.35
C LEU A 76 -2.73 -7.21 14.54
N THR A 77 -2.62 -5.88 14.63
CA THR A 77 -3.19 -5.09 15.72
C THR A 77 -3.90 -3.89 15.12
N GLY A 78 -4.78 -3.27 15.90
CA GLY A 78 -5.50 -2.08 15.46
C GLY A 78 -6.65 -2.42 14.51
N PRO A 79 -7.06 -1.47 13.66
CA PRO A 79 -8.18 -1.69 12.73
C PRO A 79 -7.89 -2.81 11.74
N THR A 80 -8.91 -3.55 11.36
CA THR A 80 -8.78 -4.61 10.36
C THR A 80 -8.43 -3.99 9.02
N GLN A 81 -7.28 -4.40 8.48
CA GLN A 81 -6.79 -3.87 7.23
C GLN A 81 -5.87 -4.89 6.58
N ALA A 82 -5.99 -5.05 5.28
CA ALA A 82 -5.11 -5.92 4.51
C ALA A 82 -4.84 -5.28 3.16
N GLY A 83 -3.72 -5.60 2.57
CA GLY A 83 -3.36 -5.08 1.27
C GLY A 83 -2.61 -6.10 0.44
N GLU A 84 -2.67 -5.91 -0.87
CA GLU A 84 -1.91 -6.72 -1.80
C GLU A 84 -1.49 -5.84 -2.96
N VAL A 85 -0.23 -5.96 -3.35
CA VAL A 85 0.26 -5.32 -4.57
C VAL A 85 0.75 -6.42 -5.50
N THR A 86 0.28 -6.35 -6.75
CA THR A 86 0.70 -7.30 -7.78
C THR A 86 1.45 -6.56 -8.88
N PHE A 87 2.36 -7.26 -9.53
CA PHE A 87 3.22 -6.70 -10.55
C PHE A 87 3.10 -7.54 -11.82
N ALA A 88 2.93 -6.86 -12.96
CA ALA A 88 2.85 -7.55 -14.25
C ALA A 88 3.69 -6.79 -15.27
N PRO A 89 4.59 -7.46 -15.99
CA PRO A 89 5.39 -6.78 -17.00
C PRO A 89 4.51 -6.43 -18.20
N VAL A 90 4.57 -5.17 -18.62
CA VAL A 90 3.92 -4.71 -19.85
C VAL A 90 4.89 -4.96 -21.02
N ASP A 91 6.14 -4.60 -20.78
CA ASP A 91 7.26 -4.89 -21.67
C ASP A 91 8.54 -4.85 -20.83
N PRO A 92 9.74 -5.07 -21.40
CA PRO A 92 10.97 -5.12 -20.60
C PRO A 92 11.29 -3.85 -19.81
N LEU A 93 10.72 -2.71 -20.18
CA LEU A 93 11.00 -1.43 -19.54
C LEU A 93 9.79 -0.84 -18.81
N ARG A 94 8.64 -1.53 -18.79
CA ARG A 94 7.43 -1.02 -18.17
C ARG A 94 6.72 -2.10 -17.37
N THR A 95 6.16 -1.70 -16.25
CA THR A 95 5.48 -2.60 -15.32
C THR A 95 4.12 -2.03 -14.93
N GLN A 96 3.12 -2.89 -14.87
CA GLN A 96 1.82 -2.51 -14.33
C GLN A 96 1.76 -2.94 -12.87
N ILE A 97 1.37 -2.01 -12.01
CA ILE A 97 1.23 -2.25 -10.58
C ILE A 97 -0.26 -2.18 -10.26
N THR A 98 -0.77 -3.18 -9.54
CA THR A 98 -2.15 -3.17 -9.06
C THR A 98 -2.14 -3.28 -7.56
N LEU A 99 -2.71 -2.28 -6.88
CA LEU A 99 -2.78 -2.24 -5.43
C LEU A 99 -4.24 -2.44 -5.00
N THR A 100 -4.46 -3.42 -4.14
CA THR A 100 -5.77 -3.73 -3.58
C THR A 100 -5.70 -3.57 -2.07
N ILE A 101 -6.60 -2.74 -1.53
CA ILE A 101 -6.70 -2.52 -0.08
C ILE A 101 -8.06 -3.00 0.40
N ASP A 102 -8.05 -3.90 1.37
CA ASP A 102 -9.24 -4.33 2.08
C ASP A 102 -9.27 -3.60 3.42
N TRP A 103 -10.40 -3.00 3.72
CA TRP A 103 -10.48 -2.09 4.83
C TRP A 103 -11.85 -2.17 5.49
N ASP A 104 -11.85 -2.26 6.81
CA ASP A 104 -13.08 -2.30 7.61
C ASP A 104 -13.21 -0.95 8.34
N PRO A 105 -14.17 -0.11 7.96
CA PRO A 105 -14.32 1.21 8.55
C PRO A 105 -14.83 1.23 9.99
N GLN A 106 -15.23 0.12 10.53
CA GLN A 106 -15.72 -0.06 11.92
C GLN A 106 -16.29 1.17 12.62
N GLY A 107 -17.60 1.12 12.89
CA GLY A 107 -18.25 2.15 13.71
C GLY A 107 -18.39 3.51 13.06
N VAL A 108 -18.09 3.64 11.79
CA VAL A 108 -18.16 4.90 11.08
C VAL A 108 -19.12 4.78 9.89
N VAL A 109 -20.29 4.25 10.16
CA VAL A 109 -21.26 3.94 9.12
C VAL A 109 -21.74 5.21 8.40
N GLU A 110 -22.00 6.25 9.16
CA GLU A 110 -22.55 7.49 8.62
C GLU A 110 -21.60 8.22 7.67
N SER A 111 -20.31 8.01 7.81
CA SER A 111 -19.32 8.66 6.96
C SER A 111 -18.57 7.66 6.08
N ALA A 112 -19.06 6.43 5.99
CA ALA A 112 -18.39 5.38 5.23
C ALA A 112 -18.15 5.76 3.77
N GLY A 113 -19.16 6.37 3.13
CA GLY A 113 -19.04 6.79 1.74
C GLY A 113 -17.97 7.85 1.54
N ASP A 114 -17.94 8.84 2.42
CA ASP A 114 -16.95 9.91 2.34
C ASP A 114 -15.55 9.38 2.61
N LYS A 115 -15.42 8.49 3.60
CA LYS A 115 -14.14 7.91 3.92
C LYS A 115 -13.64 6.99 2.81
N LEU A 116 -14.53 6.25 2.18
CA LEU A 116 -14.17 5.40 1.06
C LEU A 116 -13.61 6.23 -0.10
N GLY A 117 -14.26 7.34 -0.44
CA GLY A 117 -13.77 8.23 -1.49
C GLY A 117 -12.43 8.86 -1.14
N LEU A 118 -12.23 9.19 0.13
CA LEU A 118 -10.96 9.74 0.60
C LEU A 118 -9.83 8.72 0.48
N VAL A 119 -10.08 7.49 0.89
CA VAL A 119 -9.09 6.41 0.81
C VAL A 119 -8.79 6.09 -0.65
N GLU A 120 -9.82 6.06 -1.51
CA GLU A 120 -9.63 5.79 -2.93
C GLU A 120 -8.72 6.84 -3.58
N ARG A 121 -8.94 8.12 -3.29
CA ARG A 121 -8.10 9.18 -3.83
C ARG A 121 -6.67 9.11 -3.28
N ARG A 122 -6.52 8.69 -2.03
CA ARG A 122 -5.20 8.52 -1.44
C ARG A 122 -4.43 7.40 -2.11
N VAL A 123 -5.08 6.26 -2.34
CA VAL A 123 -4.45 5.12 -3.01
C VAL A 123 -4.01 5.52 -4.42
N GLN A 124 -4.88 6.22 -5.15
CA GLN A 124 -4.53 6.68 -6.49
C GLN A 124 -3.35 7.66 -6.46
N GLY A 125 -3.37 8.60 -5.52
CA GLY A 125 -2.29 9.56 -5.35
C GLY A 125 -0.98 8.90 -4.95
N ASP A 126 -1.05 7.89 -4.09
CA ASP A 126 0.14 7.15 -3.67
C ASP A 126 0.79 6.44 -4.84
N LEU A 127 -0.01 5.84 -5.72
CA LEU A 127 0.52 5.18 -6.92
C LEU A 127 1.16 6.19 -7.87
N GLU A 128 0.54 7.35 -8.04
CA GLU A 128 1.10 8.40 -8.90
C GLU A 128 2.42 8.93 -8.34
N ARG A 129 2.51 9.09 -7.03
CA ARG A 129 3.75 9.52 -6.38
C ARG A 129 4.81 8.43 -6.48
N PHE A 130 4.42 7.16 -6.36
CA PHE A 130 5.34 6.05 -6.55
C PHE A 130 5.91 6.07 -7.96
N ARG A 131 5.07 6.31 -8.96
CA ARG A 131 5.52 6.39 -10.35
C ARG A 131 6.59 7.47 -10.50
N GLU A 132 6.36 8.64 -9.94
CA GLU A 132 7.34 9.72 -9.98
C GLU A 132 8.62 9.36 -9.23
N PHE A 133 8.49 8.65 -8.13
CA PHE A 133 9.61 8.26 -7.29
C PHE A 133 10.53 7.27 -8.00
N ILE A 134 9.95 6.31 -8.74
CA ILE A 134 10.70 5.22 -9.37
C ILE A 134 11.25 5.59 -10.75
N GLN A 135 10.64 6.57 -11.41
CA GLN A 135 11.05 6.99 -12.76
C GLN A 135 12.17 8.03 -12.77
#